data_b57afdd63a2aac8b7bb5272623b5c2bc
#
_entry.id   b57afdd63a2aac8b7bb5272623b5c2bc
#
_cell.length_a   1.000
_cell.length_b   1.000
_cell.length_c   1.000
_cell.angle_alpha   90.00
_cell.angle_beta   90.00
_cell.angle_gamma   90.00
#
_symmetry.space_group_name_H-M   'P 1'
#
loop_
_entity.id
_entity.type
_entity.pdbx_description
1 polymer ?
#
loop_
_entity_poly.entity_id
_entity_poly.type
_entity_poly.pdbx_seq_one_letter_code
_entity_poly.pdbx_strand_id
1 'polypeptide(L)'
;DMASFVAPKPNYLQIKKTNGQIPPHEITSDFDVLYFPGSAFLGSTITPETVPVSDNGEPFIKHIPLAYTTLESWSQITSDTEDISYDSASDIMGPFPTILAVESISELGKAPIEKEDGTLAQTSLVVIGDTDFASNKYAGSAMNSDLIINSINWLAKDYELITIRPKTQSFRELVLTSSERDFIRWSGWLLMPSLIGMGGVISWWRRR
;
A
#
# COMPACT_ATOMS: atom_id res chain seq x y z
N ASP A 1 -3.87 -11.08 -2.94
CA ASP A 1 -5.02 -10.33 -2.41
C ASP A 1 -6.10 -10.21 -3.48
N MET A 2 -7.19 -10.97 -3.32
CA MET A 2 -8.24 -11.07 -4.35
C MET A 2 -9.12 -9.83 -4.45
N ALA A 3 -9.20 -9.01 -3.41
CA ALA A 3 -10.05 -7.82 -3.41
C ALA A 3 -9.34 -6.58 -3.96
N SER A 4 -8.01 -6.55 -3.97
CA SER A 4 -7.25 -5.35 -4.37
C SER A 4 -6.12 -5.60 -5.37
N PHE A 5 -6.07 -6.77 -6.01
CA PHE A 5 -5.04 -7.02 -7.01
C PHE A 5 -5.30 -6.28 -8.33
N VAL A 6 -4.21 -6.00 -9.03
CA VAL A 6 -4.23 -5.39 -10.37
C VAL A 6 -3.88 -6.47 -11.40
N ALA A 7 -4.84 -6.78 -12.27
CA ALA A 7 -4.59 -7.77 -13.31
C ALA A 7 -3.44 -7.32 -14.24
N PRO A 8 -2.62 -8.24 -14.77
CA PRO A 8 -2.89 -9.67 -14.77
C PRO A 8 -2.30 -10.46 -13.58
N LYS A 9 -1.62 -9.81 -12.65
CA LYS A 9 -0.86 -10.50 -11.61
C LYS A 9 -1.49 -10.31 -10.23
N PRO A 10 -1.84 -11.38 -9.51
CA PRO A 10 -2.51 -11.31 -8.22
C PRO A 10 -1.65 -10.78 -7.07
N ASN A 11 -0.32 -10.70 -7.24
CA ASN A 11 0.59 -10.06 -6.31
C ASN A 11 0.83 -8.56 -6.59
N TYR A 12 0.17 -8.00 -7.63
CA TYR A 12 0.18 -6.56 -7.90
C TYR A 12 -0.98 -5.92 -7.16
N LEU A 13 -0.70 -5.10 -6.16
CA LEU A 13 -1.69 -4.59 -5.22
C LEU A 13 -2.00 -3.11 -5.45
N GLN A 14 -3.28 -2.77 -5.41
CA GLN A 14 -3.76 -1.40 -5.30
C GLN A 14 -4.37 -1.18 -3.91
N ILE A 15 -3.62 -0.56 -3.03
CA ILE A 15 -4.01 -0.32 -1.63
C ILE A 15 -4.75 1.02 -1.56
N LYS A 16 -5.99 1.00 -1.08
CA LYS A 16 -6.89 2.15 -1.07
C LYS A 16 -7.29 2.58 0.35
N LYS A 17 -7.26 3.89 0.61
CA LYS A 17 -7.77 4.46 1.86
C LYS A 17 -9.26 4.18 2.06
N THR A 18 -10.05 4.22 0.98
CA THR A 18 -11.49 3.93 1.01
C THR A 18 -11.83 2.54 1.50
N ASN A 19 -10.90 1.59 1.38
CA ASN A 19 -11.07 0.21 1.86
C ASN A 19 -10.54 0.03 3.30
N GLY A 20 -10.14 1.09 3.99
CA GLY A 20 -9.56 1.02 5.33
C GLY A 20 -8.14 0.44 5.37
N GLN A 21 -7.49 0.31 4.21
CA GLN A 21 -6.17 -0.32 4.09
C GLN A 21 -5.01 0.63 4.46
N ILE A 22 -5.26 1.95 4.56
CA ILE A 22 -4.28 2.98 4.88
C ILE A 22 -4.68 3.66 6.18
N PRO A 23 -4.09 3.26 7.33
CA PRO A 23 -4.32 3.92 8.60
C PRO A 23 -3.81 5.38 8.61
N PRO A 24 -4.38 6.25 9.45
CA PRO A 24 -3.89 7.61 9.61
C PRO A 24 -2.48 7.63 10.20
N HIS A 25 -1.55 8.28 9.51
CA HIS A 25 -0.18 8.52 9.97
C HIS A 25 0.38 9.74 9.25
N GLU A 26 1.40 10.41 9.78
CA GLU A 26 2.02 11.58 9.15
C GLU A 26 2.49 11.30 7.73
N ILE A 27 3.14 10.15 7.50
CA ILE A 27 3.60 9.72 6.17
C ILE A 27 2.43 9.54 5.19
N THR A 28 1.29 9.02 5.66
CA THR A 28 0.15 8.59 4.83
C THR A 28 -1.07 9.49 4.94
N SER A 29 -0.97 10.64 5.60
CA SER A 29 -2.11 11.53 5.93
C SER A 29 -2.99 11.85 4.73
N ASP A 30 -2.38 12.10 3.60
CA ASP A 30 -3.06 12.55 2.38
C ASP A 30 -3.11 11.48 1.27
N PHE A 31 -2.82 10.21 1.61
CA PHE A 31 -2.82 9.15 0.61
C PHE A 31 -4.23 8.61 0.37
N ASP A 32 -4.59 8.52 -0.90
CA ASP A 32 -5.82 7.87 -1.33
C ASP A 32 -5.54 6.45 -1.84
N VAL A 33 -4.46 6.28 -2.62
CA VAL A 33 -4.12 5.03 -3.30
C VAL A 33 -2.60 4.85 -3.36
N LEU A 34 -2.13 3.64 -3.06
CA LEU A 34 -0.77 3.17 -3.31
C LEU A 34 -0.80 2.01 -4.29
N TYR A 35 0.29 1.83 -5.04
CA TYR A 35 0.43 0.73 -5.98
C TYR A 35 1.73 -0.03 -5.76
N PHE A 36 1.63 -1.33 -5.49
CA PHE A 36 2.77 -2.21 -5.24
C PHE A 36 2.82 -3.36 -6.26
N PRO A 37 3.78 -3.35 -7.19
CA PRO A 37 3.96 -4.43 -8.16
C PRO A 37 4.81 -5.57 -7.57
N GLY A 38 4.21 -6.42 -6.77
CA GLY A 38 4.91 -7.59 -6.23
C GLY A 38 5.25 -7.50 -4.74
N SER A 39 4.29 -7.02 -3.93
CA SER A 39 4.51 -6.81 -2.50
C SER A 39 4.70 -8.12 -1.72
N ALA A 40 5.66 -8.11 -0.80
CA ALA A 40 5.76 -9.04 0.31
C ALA A 40 5.08 -8.45 1.55
N PHE A 41 4.59 -9.31 2.44
CA PHE A 41 4.10 -8.88 3.73
C PHE A 41 5.25 -8.71 4.74
N LEU A 42 5.03 -7.84 5.71
CA LEU A 42 5.98 -7.56 6.78
C LEU A 42 5.46 -8.15 8.09
N GLY A 43 6.31 -8.88 8.77
CA GLY A 43 6.02 -9.44 10.09
C GLY A 43 7.10 -9.05 11.09
N SER A 44 6.70 -8.78 12.34
CA SER A 44 7.64 -8.62 13.43
C SER A 44 8.02 -10.00 13.97
N THR A 45 9.30 -10.25 14.13
CA THR A 45 9.80 -11.41 14.88
C THR A 45 9.85 -11.16 16.38
N ILE A 46 9.58 -9.91 16.80
CA ILE A 46 9.55 -9.49 18.20
C ILE A 46 8.12 -9.62 18.70
N THR A 47 7.91 -10.46 19.71
CA THR A 47 6.61 -10.57 20.37
C THR A 47 6.43 -9.43 21.38
N PRO A 48 5.18 -9.00 21.64
CA PRO A 48 4.91 -7.96 22.65
C PRO A 48 5.50 -8.28 24.04
N GLU A 49 5.64 -9.56 24.36
CA GLU A 49 6.19 -10.03 25.63
C GLU A 49 7.70 -9.83 25.76
N THR A 50 8.40 -9.71 24.62
CA THR A 50 9.86 -9.53 24.57
C THR A 50 10.31 -8.10 24.38
N VAL A 51 9.37 -7.18 24.10
CA VAL A 51 9.68 -5.76 23.95
C VAL A 51 9.84 -5.13 25.33
N PRO A 52 10.99 -4.52 25.64
CA PRO A 52 11.14 -3.75 26.87
C PRO A 52 10.13 -2.60 26.91
N VAL A 53 9.55 -2.38 28.09
CA VAL A 53 8.58 -1.31 28.34
C VAL A 53 9.15 -0.29 29.33
N SER A 54 8.70 0.93 29.19
CA SER A 54 9.00 2.00 30.15
C SER A 54 8.22 1.81 31.45
N ASP A 55 8.53 2.59 32.49
CA ASP A 55 7.80 2.59 33.77
C ASP A 55 6.30 2.90 33.60
N ASN A 56 5.91 3.56 32.51
CA ASN A 56 4.53 3.87 32.15
C ASN A 56 3.85 2.77 31.31
N GLY A 57 4.53 1.65 31.06
CA GLY A 57 4.01 0.54 30.25
C GLY A 57 4.10 0.76 28.73
N GLU A 58 4.70 1.87 28.27
CA GLU A 58 4.90 2.14 26.84
C GLU A 58 6.05 1.29 26.29
N PRO A 59 5.88 0.61 25.15
CA PRO A 59 6.95 -0.18 24.55
C PRO A 59 8.06 0.72 24.02
N PHE A 60 9.31 0.34 24.25
CA PHE A 60 10.47 1.06 23.72
C PHE A 60 10.64 0.92 22.22
N ILE A 61 10.01 -0.09 21.61
CA ILE A 61 9.97 -0.31 20.15
C ILE A 61 8.51 -0.33 19.72
N LYS A 62 8.14 0.63 18.86
CA LYS A 62 6.77 0.75 18.32
C LYS A 62 6.77 0.34 16.84
N HIS A 63 5.95 -0.63 16.49
CA HIS A 63 5.68 -1.00 15.10
C HIS A 63 4.36 -0.37 14.69
N ILE A 64 4.41 0.52 13.72
CA ILE A 64 3.26 1.31 13.24
C ILE A 64 2.98 0.89 11.80
N PRO A 65 1.98 0.05 11.55
CA PRO A 65 1.60 -0.30 10.18
C PRO A 65 1.01 0.90 9.45
N LEU A 66 1.48 1.16 8.24
CA LEU A 66 1.06 2.28 7.39
C LEU A 66 0.15 1.86 6.24
N ALA A 67 0.22 0.60 5.86
CA ALA A 67 -0.64 0.04 4.83
C ALA A 67 -0.84 -1.47 5.05
N TYR A 68 -2.04 -1.94 4.70
CA TYR A 68 -2.43 -3.34 4.82
C TYR A 68 -2.97 -3.90 3.51
N THR A 69 -2.84 -5.21 3.34
CA THR A 69 -3.66 -5.97 2.39
C THR A 69 -5.11 -6.07 2.89
N THR A 70 -6.01 -6.64 2.10
CA THR A 70 -7.38 -6.93 2.53
C THR A 70 -7.48 -8.26 3.31
N LEU A 71 -8.65 -8.51 3.91
CA LEU A 71 -8.96 -9.79 4.56
C LEU A 71 -8.97 -10.98 3.58
N GLU A 72 -9.15 -10.71 2.28
CA GLU A 72 -9.16 -11.72 1.22
C GLU A 72 -7.75 -11.99 0.65
N SER A 73 -6.71 -11.53 1.33
CA SER A 73 -5.33 -11.82 0.98
C SER A 73 -4.82 -13.06 1.70
N TRP A 74 -3.83 -13.71 1.11
CA TRP A 74 -3.07 -14.76 1.77
C TRP A 74 -1.59 -14.65 1.45
N SER A 75 -0.75 -15.19 2.33
CA SER A 75 0.69 -15.28 2.10
C SER A 75 0.98 -16.58 1.36
N GLN A 76 1.65 -16.52 0.23
CA GLN A 76 2.13 -17.69 -0.48
C GLN A 76 3.62 -17.89 -0.19
N ILE A 77 3.97 -19.03 0.40
CA ILE A 77 5.35 -19.35 0.79
C ILE A 77 6.12 -20.00 -0.38
N THR A 78 5.40 -20.63 -1.30
CA THR A 78 6.00 -21.29 -2.46
C THR A 78 6.19 -20.30 -3.60
N SER A 79 7.37 -20.34 -4.23
CA SER A 79 7.72 -19.51 -5.39
C SER A 79 7.06 -19.97 -6.70
N ASP A 80 6.20 -20.96 -6.67
CA ASP A 80 5.51 -21.45 -7.86
C ASP A 80 4.37 -20.50 -8.22
N THR A 81 4.64 -19.65 -9.22
CA THR A 81 3.73 -18.60 -9.66
C THR A 81 2.69 -19.08 -10.67
N GLU A 82 2.72 -20.34 -11.05
CA GLU A 82 1.79 -20.92 -12.05
C GLU A 82 0.45 -21.32 -11.41
N ASP A 83 0.45 -21.72 -10.13
CA ASP A 83 -0.76 -22.07 -9.41
C ASP A 83 -0.95 -21.14 -8.21
N ILE A 84 -1.74 -20.06 -8.40
CA ILE A 84 -2.05 -19.07 -7.38
C ILE A 84 -3.40 -19.43 -6.78
N SER A 85 -3.41 -20.45 -5.95
CA SER A 85 -4.57 -20.89 -5.18
C SER A 85 -4.23 -20.87 -3.68
N TYR A 86 -5.23 -20.52 -2.87
CA TYR A 86 -5.09 -20.57 -1.41
C TYR A 86 -5.04 -22.02 -0.94
N ASP A 87 -3.99 -22.37 -0.21
CA ASP A 87 -3.86 -23.66 0.48
C ASP A 87 -3.90 -23.44 2.00
N SER A 88 -4.99 -23.89 2.63
CA SER A 88 -5.20 -23.76 4.07
C SER A 88 -4.18 -24.51 4.94
N ALA A 89 -3.37 -25.40 4.36
CA ALA A 89 -2.36 -26.14 5.09
C ALA A 89 -1.03 -25.40 5.18
N SER A 90 -0.74 -24.53 4.21
CA SER A 90 0.56 -23.82 4.11
C SER A 90 0.43 -22.30 4.16
N ASP A 91 -0.71 -21.75 3.74
CA ASP A 91 -0.88 -20.32 3.59
C ASP A 91 -1.57 -19.69 4.81
N ILE A 92 -1.19 -18.47 5.10
CA ILE A 92 -1.78 -17.68 6.20
C ILE A 92 -2.69 -16.63 5.59
N MET A 93 -3.90 -16.48 6.14
CA MET A 93 -4.83 -15.41 5.73
C MET A 93 -4.44 -14.05 6.29
N GLY A 94 -4.64 -12.99 5.51
CA GLY A 94 -4.46 -11.60 5.90
C GLY A 94 -5.51 -11.06 6.88
N PRO A 95 -5.49 -9.75 7.16
CA PRO A 95 -4.70 -8.73 6.46
C PRO A 95 -3.24 -8.70 6.92
N PHE A 96 -2.35 -8.33 6.02
CA PHE A 96 -0.92 -8.22 6.31
C PHE A 96 -0.45 -6.78 6.14
N PRO A 97 0.44 -6.27 7.02
CA PRO A 97 1.11 -5.01 6.79
C PRO A 97 2.08 -5.13 5.60
N THR A 98 2.03 -4.17 4.71
CA THR A 98 2.93 -4.02 3.56
C THR A 98 3.93 -2.90 3.75
N ILE A 99 3.63 -1.96 4.65
CA ILE A 99 4.52 -0.87 5.07
C ILE A 99 4.48 -0.79 6.60
N LEU A 100 5.66 -0.66 7.20
CA LEU A 100 5.84 -0.44 8.63
C LEU A 100 6.70 0.79 8.88
N ALA A 101 6.26 1.70 9.72
CA ALA A 101 7.13 2.63 10.41
C ALA A 101 7.51 2.02 11.77
N VAL A 102 8.76 2.13 12.14
CA VAL A 102 9.28 1.63 13.41
C VAL A 102 9.96 2.78 14.12
N GLU A 103 9.59 3.00 15.35
CA GLU A 103 10.27 3.93 16.27
C GLU A 103 10.82 3.16 17.44
N SER A 104 12.08 3.42 17.79
CA SER A 104 12.72 2.78 18.93
C SER A 104 13.57 3.80 19.70
N ILE A 105 13.46 3.78 21.01
CA ILE A 105 14.31 4.55 21.93
C ILE A 105 15.37 3.68 22.60
N SER A 106 15.35 2.36 22.34
CA SER A 106 16.37 1.45 22.85
C SER A 106 16.63 0.31 21.86
N GLU A 107 17.78 -0.32 21.98
CA GLU A 107 18.03 -1.62 21.35
C GLU A 107 17.28 -2.73 22.14
N LEU A 108 16.90 -3.79 21.45
CA LEU A 108 16.24 -4.94 22.07
C LEU A 108 17.04 -5.48 23.24
N GLY A 109 16.42 -5.56 24.41
CA GLY A 109 17.06 -6.03 25.64
C GLY A 109 18.04 -5.09 26.30
N LYS A 110 18.14 -3.83 25.82
CA LYS A 110 18.99 -2.79 26.43
C LYS A 110 18.15 -1.62 26.97
N ALA A 111 18.69 -0.91 27.97
CA ALA A 111 18.09 0.34 28.44
C ALA A 111 18.19 1.43 27.39
N PRO A 112 17.25 2.42 27.40
CA PRO A 112 17.35 3.59 26.56
C PRO A 112 18.67 4.36 26.76
N ILE A 113 19.19 4.89 25.65
CA ILE A 113 20.42 5.69 25.66
C ILE A 113 20.03 7.16 25.79
N GLU A 114 20.48 7.79 26.85
CA GLU A 114 20.32 9.23 27.07
C GLU A 114 21.47 10.00 26.39
N LYS A 115 21.12 11.05 25.63
CA LYS A 115 22.07 11.96 25.00
C LYS A 115 22.57 12.98 25.99
N GLU A 116 23.64 13.72 25.62
CA GLU A 116 24.23 14.79 26.43
C GLU A 116 23.24 15.92 26.80
N ASP A 117 22.20 16.10 25.99
CA ASP A 117 21.14 17.10 26.22
C ASP A 117 19.97 16.57 27.09
N GLY A 118 20.06 15.37 27.63
CA GLY A 118 19.05 14.76 28.47
C GLY A 118 17.89 14.13 27.67
N THR A 119 17.93 14.15 26.33
CA THR A 119 16.94 13.49 25.50
C THR A 119 17.32 12.04 25.22
N LEU A 120 16.31 11.17 24.98
CA LEU A 120 16.57 9.78 24.61
C LEU A 120 17.02 9.70 23.14
N ALA A 121 18.01 8.87 22.88
CA ALA A 121 18.37 8.52 21.52
C ALA A 121 17.20 7.77 20.85
N GLN A 122 16.75 8.25 19.70
CA GLN A 122 15.64 7.66 18.96
C GLN A 122 16.13 7.17 17.60
N THR A 123 15.74 5.96 17.25
CA THR A 123 15.94 5.38 15.92
C THR A 123 14.58 5.30 15.24
N SER A 124 14.51 5.74 13.99
CA SER A 124 13.32 5.62 13.16
C SER A 124 13.67 4.84 11.90
N LEU A 125 12.74 3.98 11.47
CA LEU A 125 12.90 3.13 10.30
C LEU A 125 11.57 3.07 9.55
N VAL A 126 11.62 3.06 8.22
CA VAL A 126 10.48 2.75 7.36
C VAL A 126 10.84 1.51 6.55
N VAL A 127 10.02 0.49 6.66
CA VAL A 127 10.19 -0.78 5.92
C VAL A 127 9.02 -0.93 4.95
N ILE A 128 9.34 -1.21 3.69
CA ILE A 128 8.35 -1.37 2.63
C ILE A 128 8.57 -2.74 1.98
N GLY A 129 7.50 -3.53 1.86
CA GLY A 129 7.53 -4.90 1.37
C GLY A 129 7.67 -5.04 -0.15
N ASP A 130 7.99 -3.97 -0.84
CA ASP A 130 8.20 -3.92 -2.29
C ASP A 130 9.34 -2.95 -2.60
N THR A 131 10.17 -3.25 -3.58
CA THR A 131 11.22 -2.34 -4.08
C THR A 131 10.86 -1.75 -5.44
N ASP A 132 10.03 -2.45 -6.21
CA ASP A 132 9.67 -2.07 -7.56
C ASP A 132 8.80 -0.81 -7.58
N PHE A 133 8.02 -0.55 -6.53
CA PHE A 133 7.19 0.65 -6.40
C PHE A 133 8.01 1.95 -6.55
N ALA A 134 9.28 1.93 -6.13
CA ALA A 134 10.21 3.06 -6.17
C ALA A 134 11.00 3.15 -7.48
N SER A 135 10.86 2.18 -8.37
CA SER A 135 11.55 2.17 -9.66
C SER A 135 11.03 3.27 -10.59
N ASN A 136 11.83 3.65 -11.58
CA ASN A 136 11.43 4.62 -12.63
C ASN A 136 10.14 4.22 -13.35
N LYS A 137 9.82 2.93 -13.38
CA LYS A 137 8.61 2.41 -14.03
C LYS A 137 7.35 2.68 -13.19
N TYR A 138 7.44 2.59 -11.86
CA TYR A 138 6.26 2.59 -10.99
C TYR A 138 6.23 3.74 -9.99
N ALA A 139 7.30 4.51 -9.83
CA ALA A 139 7.33 5.64 -8.91
C ALA A 139 6.26 6.71 -9.25
N GLY A 140 5.93 6.89 -10.54
CA GLY A 140 4.86 7.77 -10.98
C GLY A 140 3.45 7.18 -10.86
N SER A 141 3.30 5.91 -10.47
CA SER A 141 2.00 5.24 -10.32
C SER A 141 1.35 5.60 -8.98
N ALA A 142 0.07 5.94 -8.99
CA ALA A 142 -0.67 6.33 -7.79
C ALA A 142 0.09 7.39 -6.97
N MET A 143 0.30 7.15 -5.67
CA MET A 143 1.03 8.06 -4.77
C MET A 143 2.39 7.50 -4.34
N ASN A 144 3.00 6.65 -5.15
CA ASN A 144 4.26 5.99 -4.81
C ASN A 144 5.43 6.98 -4.59
N SER A 145 5.55 8.01 -5.44
CA SER A 145 6.57 9.07 -5.25
C SER A 145 6.35 9.84 -3.94
N ASP A 146 5.10 10.14 -3.61
CA ASP A 146 4.77 10.83 -2.37
C ASP A 146 5.13 9.97 -1.15
N LEU A 147 4.94 8.65 -1.23
CA LEU A 147 5.35 7.71 -0.17
C LEU A 147 6.86 7.78 0.09
N ILE A 148 7.68 7.80 -0.96
CA ILE A 148 9.13 7.88 -0.83
C ILE A 148 9.52 9.21 -0.17
N ILE A 149 9.00 10.32 -0.68
CA ILE A 149 9.32 11.67 -0.21
C ILE A 149 8.87 11.85 1.25
N ASN A 150 7.63 11.49 1.57
CA ASN A 150 7.11 11.62 2.92
C ASN A 150 7.85 10.73 3.91
N SER A 151 8.27 9.52 3.49
CA SER A 151 9.08 8.64 4.33
C SER A 151 10.44 9.25 4.65
N ILE A 152 11.11 9.86 3.66
CA ILE A 152 12.39 10.55 3.86
C ILE A 152 12.22 11.76 4.79
N ASN A 153 11.19 12.58 4.58
CA ASN A 153 10.92 13.76 5.41
C ASN A 153 10.62 13.37 6.86
N TRP A 154 9.84 12.30 7.05
CA TRP A 154 9.55 11.77 8.38
C TRP A 154 10.82 11.26 9.08
N LEU A 155 11.67 10.52 8.37
CA LEU A 155 12.96 10.04 8.90
C LEU A 155 13.92 11.20 9.23
N ALA A 156 13.89 12.28 8.44
CA ALA A 156 14.64 13.49 8.68
C ALA A 156 14.05 14.35 9.82
N LYS A 157 12.86 14.00 10.33
CA LYS A 157 12.07 14.79 11.29
C LYS A 157 11.68 16.17 10.76
N ASP A 158 11.57 16.30 9.45
CA ASP A 158 11.18 17.54 8.76
C ASP A 158 9.68 17.46 8.40
N TYR A 159 8.84 17.53 9.42
CA TYR A 159 7.38 17.36 9.29
C TYR A 159 6.72 18.48 8.50
N GLU A 160 7.33 19.66 8.41
CA GLU A 160 6.80 20.79 7.63
C GLU A 160 6.77 20.47 6.13
N LEU A 161 7.73 19.69 5.63
CA LEU A 161 7.84 19.31 4.22
C LEU A 161 6.83 18.21 3.82
N ILE A 162 6.29 17.46 4.77
CA ILE A 162 5.29 16.42 4.48
C ILE A 162 3.98 17.05 3.96
N THR A 163 3.65 18.25 4.42
CA THR A 163 2.42 18.97 4.02
C THR A 163 2.59 19.83 2.78
N ILE A 164 3.83 20.19 2.40
CA ILE A 164 4.13 21.03 1.24
C ILE A 164 4.29 20.15 0.00
N ARG A 165 3.20 19.92 -0.73
CA ARG A 165 3.29 19.26 -2.04
C ARG A 165 3.73 20.24 -3.12
N PRO A 166 4.87 19.99 -3.80
CA PRO A 166 5.12 20.67 -5.06
C PRO A 166 3.98 20.30 -6.01
N LYS A 167 3.38 21.31 -6.65
CA LYS A 167 2.33 21.12 -7.65
C LYS A 167 2.95 20.56 -8.96
N THR A 168 3.56 19.39 -8.83
CA THR A 168 4.01 18.62 -9.99
C THR A 168 2.78 17.91 -10.54
N GLN A 169 2.43 18.23 -11.78
CA GLN A 169 1.55 17.38 -12.56
C GLN A 169 2.32 16.08 -12.84
N SER A 170 2.31 15.18 -11.87
CA SER A 170 2.76 13.82 -12.14
C SER A 170 1.78 13.22 -13.15
N PHE A 171 2.29 12.75 -14.28
CA PHE A 171 1.54 11.83 -15.13
C PHE A 171 1.28 10.59 -14.30
N ARG A 172 0.13 10.55 -13.63
CA ARG A 172 -0.30 9.37 -12.87
C ARG A 172 -0.73 8.33 -13.89
N GLU A 173 0.03 7.26 -13.98
CA GLU A 173 -0.39 6.10 -14.73
C GLU A 173 -1.68 5.56 -14.12
N LEU A 174 -2.70 5.37 -14.93
CA LEU A 174 -4.00 4.87 -14.47
C LEU A 174 -3.86 3.38 -14.14
N VAL A 175 -3.77 3.08 -12.86
CA VAL A 175 -3.70 1.71 -12.36
C VAL A 175 -5.12 1.24 -12.05
N LEU A 176 -5.63 0.31 -12.85
CA LEU A 176 -7.00 -0.22 -12.74
C LEU A 176 -7.00 -1.61 -12.11
N THR A 177 -7.94 -1.85 -11.24
CA THR A 177 -8.29 -3.20 -10.78
C THR A 177 -8.88 -4.04 -11.93
N SER A 178 -8.94 -5.35 -11.76
CA SER A 178 -9.53 -6.25 -12.78
C SER A 178 -10.96 -5.86 -13.12
N SER A 179 -11.78 -5.56 -12.13
CA SER A 179 -13.18 -5.17 -12.32
C SER A 179 -13.36 -3.83 -13.04
N GLU A 180 -12.53 -2.84 -12.71
CA GLU A 180 -12.54 -1.53 -13.39
C GLU A 180 -12.13 -1.65 -14.86
N ARG A 181 -11.13 -2.48 -15.15
CA ARG A 181 -10.69 -2.75 -16.51
C ARG A 181 -11.77 -3.49 -17.33
N ASP A 182 -12.39 -4.50 -16.74
CA ASP A 182 -13.47 -5.24 -17.41
C ASP A 182 -14.67 -4.35 -17.68
N PHE A 183 -15.03 -3.47 -16.73
CA PHE A 183 -16.07 -2.47 -16.95
C PHE A 183 -15.77 -1.56 -18.15
N ILE A 184 -14.54 -1.01 -18.22
CA ILE A 184 -14.12 -0.14 -19.33
C ILE A 184 -14.15 -0.92 -20.66
N ARG A 185 -13.65 -2.15 -20.67
CA ARG A 185 -13.62 -3.02 -21.85
C ARG A 185 -15.02 -3.30 -22.38
N TRP A 186 -15.94 -3.72 -21.50
CA TRP A 186 -17.31 -4.04 -21.90
C TRP A 186 -18.12 -2.81 -22.28
N SER A 187 -17.96 -1.70 -21.56
CA SER A 187 -18.67 -0.47 -21.89
C SER A 187 -18.23 0.13 -23.23
N GLY A 188 -16.94 0.08 -23.54
CA GLY A 188 -16.42 0.56 -24.83
C GLY A 188 -16.81 -0.34 -26.01
N TRP A 189 -16.74 -1.66 -25.81
CA TRP A 189 -16.89 -2.62 -26.90
C TRP A 189 -18.36 -2.97 -27.23
N LEU A 190 -19.21 -2.99 -26.22
CA LEU A 190 -20.60 -3.38 -26.37
C LEU A 190 -21.57 -2.18 -26.36
N LEU A 191 -21.43 -1.29 -25.38
CA LEU A 191 -22.42 -0.24 -25.14
C LEU A 191 -22.42 0.82 -26.24
N MET A 192 -21.24 1.29 -26.65
CA MET A 192 -21.15 2.32 -27.72
C MET A 192 -21.63 1.82 -29.08
N PRO A 193 -21.23 0.64 -29.61
CA PRO A 193 -21.76 0.13 -30.86
C PRO A 193 -23.27 -0.15 -30.77
N SER A 194 -23.78 -0.63 -29.64
CA SER A 194 -25.20 -0.89 -29.45
C SER A 194 -26.06 0.37 -29.52
N LEU A 195 -25.60 1.47 -28.92
CA LEU A 195 -26.28 2.76 -28.98
C LEU A 195 -26.35 3.31 -30.41
N ILE A 196 -25.26 3.19 -31.16
CA ILE A 196 -25.21 3.62 -32.57
C ILE A 196 -26.14 2.75 -33.41
N GLY A 197 -26.09 1.43 -33.20
CA GLY A 197 -26.98 0.48 -33.90
C GLY A 197 -28.46 0.75 -33.61
N MET A 198 -28.80 0.99 -32.37
CA MET A 198 -30.18 1.34 -31.97
C MET A 198 -30.65 2.66 -32.61
N GLY A 199 -29.80 3.67 -32.63
CA GLY A 199 -30.08 4.93 -33.34
C GLY A 199 -30.32 4.73 -34.84
N GLY A 200 -29.53 3.86 -35.46
CA GLY A 200 -29.71 3.47 -36.86
C GLY A 200 -31.05 2.76 -37.14
N VAL A 201 -31.42 1.81 -36.29
CA VAL A 201 -32.72 1.08 -36.40
C VAL A 201 -33.88 2.05 -36.19
N ILE A 202 -33.84 2.94 -35.19
CA ILE A 202 -34.89 3.92 -34.95
C ILE A 202 -35.03 4.87 -36.16
N SER A 203 -33.92 5.35 -36.68
CA SER A 203 -33.90 6.26 -37.84
C SER A 203 -34.48 5.57 -39.09
N TRP A 204 -34.12 4.32 -39.30
CA TRP A 204 -34.68 3.50 -40.42
C TRP A 204 -36.19 3.29 -40.27
N TRP A 205 -36.65 2.95 -39.06
CA TRP A 205 -38.06 2.75 -38.78
C TRP A 205 -38.90 4.00 -38.96
N ARG A 206 -38.38 5.15 -38.57
CA ARG A 206 -39.08 6.47 -38.77
C ARG A 206 -39.16 6.94 -40.21
N ARG A 207 -38.32 6.38 -41.11
CA ARG A 207 -38.34 6.72 -42.52
C ARG A 207 -39.20 5.77 -43.40
N ARG A 208 -39.75 4.73 -42.80
CA ARG A 208 -40.77 3.86 -43.42
C ARG A 208 -42.19 4.30 -43.04
#